data_728a8393c2409ceafeb2a02918af0d23
#
_entry.id   728a8393c2409ceafeb2a02918af0d23
#
_cell.length_a   1.000
_cell.length_b   1.000
_cell.length_c   1.000
_cell.angle_alpha   90.00
_cell.angle_beta   90.00
_cell.angle_gamma   90.00
#
_symmetry.space_group_name_H-M   'P 1'
#
loop_
_entity.id
_entity.type
_entity.pdbx_description
1 polymer ?
#
loop_
_entity_poly.entity_id
_entity_poly.type
_entity_poly.pdbx_seq_one_letter_code
_entity_poly.pdbx_strand_id
1 'polypeptide(L)'
;VAYPDLREKQAYITKVVRTEEENFARTIDGGMKIYSELLTAHKEAGESVFSGADAFKLYDTYGFPIDLTCEMVEEEGMCVDRDGFDRLMEEQRVRARKAREALGDLGWAGVEFGKDVPETKFMGYDHTTVEEAKVVALVVENEQAEEVMPGVEAIVVLDQTPFYAEMGGQVADHGTLTTLNGAVFEVTDVQKNKGGKYMHYGKVTQGVLKLNDTVKASIDVARRKAIMRAHS
;
A
#
# COMPACT_ATOMS: atom_id res chain seq x y z
N VAL A 1 30.67 -8.98 -11.63
CA VAL A 1 29.25 -9.32 -11.82
C VAL A 1 28.45 -8.25 -11.10
N ALA A 2 27.49 -7.60 -11.79
CA ALA A 2 26.75 -6.45 -11.24
C ALA A 2 25.82 -6.82 -10.07
N TYR A 3 25.36 -8.09 -10.01
CA TYR A 3 24.39 -8.56 -9.00
C TYR A 3 24.82 -9.95 -8.49
N PRO A 4 25.77 -10.05 -7.54
CA PRO A 4 26.24 -11.34 -7.00
C PRO A 4 25.15 -12.11 -6.25
N ASP A 5 24.24 -11.39 -5.57
CA ASP A 5 23.13 -11.96 -4.78
C ASP A 5 22.20 -12.85 -5.60
N LEU A 6 22.07 -12.61 -6.92
CA LEU A 6 21.24 -13.45 -7.78
C LEU A 6 21.77 -14.89 -7.85
N ARG A 7 23.09 -15.08 -7.78
CA ARG A 7 23.71 -16.44 -7.76
C ARG A 7 23.51 -17.11 -6.41
N GLU A 8 23.68 -16.36 -5.32
CA GLU A 8 23.49 -16.90 -3.97
C GLU A 8 22.05 -17.32 -3.72
N LYS A 9 21.09 -16.53 -4.25
CA LYS A 9 19.65 -16.78 -4.10
C LYS A 9 19.02 -17.57 -5.24
N GLN A 10 19.81 -18.11 -6.18
CA GLN A 10 19.30 -18.77 -7.39
C GLN A 10 18.24 -19.85 -7.09
N ALA A 11 18.49 -20.73 -6.13
CA ALA A 11 17.56 -21.80 -5.77
C ALA A 11 16.22 -21.25 -5.26
N TYR A 12 16.28 -20.20 -4.45
CA TYR A 12 15.07 -19.53 -3.94
C TYR A 12 14.30 -18.84 -5.07
N ILE A 13 14.99 -18.06 -5.91
CA ILE A 13 14.39 -17.36 -7.06
C ILE A 13 13.74 -18.38 -8.01
N THR A 14 14.44 -19.45 -8.35
CA THR A 14 13.89 -20.51 -9.21
C THR A 14 12.65 -21.15 -8.61
N LYS A 15 12.62 -21.38 -7.29
CA LYS A 15 11.45 -21.93 -6.61
C LYS A 15 10.26 -20.96 -6.69
N VAL A 16 10.49 -19.67 -6.44
CA VAL A 16 9.43 -18.65 -6.50
C VAL A 16 8.85 -18.55 -7.92
N VAL A 17 9.72 -18.40 -8.93
CA VAL A 17 9.31 -18.31 -10.33
C VAL A 17 8.50 -19.55 -10.74
N ARG A 18 9.00 -20.77 -10.42
CA ARG A 18 8.27 -22.00 -10.74
C ARG A 18 6.90 -22.07 -10.07
N THR A 19 6.82 -21.67 -8.79
CA THR A 19 5.53 -21.64 -8.08
C THR A 19 4.54 -20.69 -8.73
N GLU A 20 5.00 -19.51 -9.16
CA GLU A 20 4.16 -18.54 -9.87
C GLU A 20 3.74 -19.04 -11.25
N GLU A 21 4.64 -19.68 -12.01
CA GLU A 21 4.31 -20.32 -13.30
C GLU A 21 3.26 -21.42 -13.14
N GLU A 22 3.40 -22.29 -12.13
CA GLU A 22 2.44 -23.36 -11.85
C GLU A 22 1.07 -22.82 -11.39
N ASN A 23 1.06 -21.73 -10.62
CA ASN A 23 -0.16 -21.05 -10.21
C ASN A 23 -0.85 -20.39 -11.43
N PHE A 24 -0.08 -19.72 -12.25
CA PHE A 24 -0.57 -19.08 -13.48
C PHE A 24 -1.14 -20.12 -14.45
N ALA A 25 -0.43 -21.23 -14.70
CA ALA A 25 -0.93 -22.30 -15.56
C ALA A 25 -2.28 -22.85 -15.07
N ARG A 26 -2.42 -23.12 -13.76
CA ARG A 26 -3.69 -23.57 -13.17
C ARG A 26 -4.83 -22.55 -13.35
N THR A 27 -4.50 -21.27 -13.25
CA THR A 27 -5.46 -20.18 -13.46
C THR A 27 -5.93 -20.15 -14.92
N ILE A 28 -5.00 -20.27 -15.87
CA ILE A 28 -5.32 -20.31 -17.30
C ILE A 28 -6.15 -21.55 -17.63
N ASP A 29 -5.77 -22.75 -17.17
CA ASP A 29 -6.53 -23.97 -17.41
C ASP A 29 -7.96 -23.88 -16.87
N GLY A 30 -8.13 -23.32 -15.66
CA GLY A 30 -9.45 -23.07 -15.09
C GLY A 30 -10.26 -22.05 -15.90
N GLY A 31 -9.65 -20.96 -16.31
CA GLY A 31 -10.24 -19.93 -17.14
C GLY A 31 -10.66 -20.44 -18.52
N MET A 32 -9.81 -21.28 -19.16
CA MET A 32 -10.10 -21.90 -20.47
C MET A 32 -11.34 -22.79 -20.43
N LYS A 33 -11.52 -23.57 -19.36
CA LYS A 33 -12.70 -24.40 -19.21
C LYS A 33 -13.97 -23.55 -19.14
N ILE A 34 -13.98 -22.53 -18.29
CA ILE A 34 -15.12 -21.63 -18.15
C ILE A 34 -15.37 -20.84 -19.43
N TYR A 35 -14.31 -20.37 -20.10
CA TYR A 35 -14.43 -19.72 -21.40
C TYR A 35 -15.14 -20.62 -22.41
N SER A 36 -14.76 -21.88 -22.54
CA SER A 36 -15.37 -22.83 -23.47
C SER A 36 -16.86 -23.07 -23.17
N GLU A 37 -17.22 -23.14 -21.87
CA GLU A 37 -18.61 -23.30 -21.45
C GLU A 37 -19.44 -22.04 -21.82
N LEU A 38 -18.94 -20.86 -21.56
CA LEU A 38 -19.60 -19.59 -21.87
C LEU A 38 -19.72 -19.38 -23.39
N LEU A 39 -18.63 -19.61 -24.12
CA LEU A 39 -18.64 -19.51 -25.59
C LEU A 39 -19.69 -20.45 -26.24
N THR A 40 -19.78 -21.67 -25.75
CA THR A 40 -20.78 -22.62 -26.21
C THR A 40 -22.19 -22.10 -25.96
N ALA A 41 -22.46 -21.58 -24.78
CA ALA A 41 -23.76 -21.00 -24.44
C ALA A 41 -24.16 -19.83 -25.37
N HIS A 42 -23.23 -18.91 -25.66
CA HIS A 42 -23.45 -17.79 -26.55
C HIS A 42 -23.72 -18.28 -28.00
N LYS A 43 -22.98 -19.28 -28.48
CA LYS A 43 -23.18 -19.87 -29.79
C LYS A 43 -24.53 -20.59 -29.93
N GLU A 44 -24.92 -21.33 -28.90
CA GLU A 44 -26.24 -22.02 -28.86
C GLU A 44 -27.41 -21.02 -28.82
N ALA A 45 -27.20 -19.85 -28.16
CA ALA A 45 -28.15 -18.76 -28.16
C ALA A 45 -28.20 -17.97 -29.51
N GLY A 46 -27.28 -18.25 -30.43
CA GLY A 46 -27.18 -17.53 -31.71
C GLY A 46 -26.65 -16.10 -31.57
N GLU A 47 -25.94 -15.81 -30.51
CA GLU A 47 -25.36 -14.50 -30.25
C GLU A 47 -24.06 -14.30 -31.02
N SER A 48 -23.85 -13.11 -31.55
CA SER A 48 -22.60 -12.70 -32.20
C SER A 48 -21.67 -11.88 -31.30
N VAL A 49 -22.14 -11.60 -30.09
CA VAL A 49 -21.40 -10.78 -29.10
C VAL A 49 -21.25 -11.59 -27.82
N PHE A 50 -20.01 -11.76 -27.38
CA PHE A 50 -19.68 -12.32 -26.08
C PHE A 50 -19.89 -11.25 -25.00
N SER A 51 -20.70 -11.53 -23.98
CA SER A 51 -21.14 -10.51 -23.05
C SER A 51 -19.98 -9.92 -22.22
N GLY A 52 -20.03 -8.61 -21.97
CA GLY A 52 -19.07 -7.93 -21.09
C GLY A 52 -19.09 -8.48 -19.65
N ALA A 53 -20.25 -9.02 -19.20
CA ALA A 53 -20.39 -9.66 -17.90
C ALA A 53 -19.60 -10.98 -17.81
N ASP A 54 -19.64 -11.80 -18.85
CA ASP A 54 -18.89 -13.05 -18.89
C ASP A 54 -17.38 -12.80 -19.06
N ALA A 55 -17.01 -11.82 -19.86
CA ALA A 55 -15.63 -11.37 -19.98
C ALA A 55 -15.11 -10.84 -18.62
N PHE A 56 -15.93 -10.06 -17.91
CA PHE A 56 -15.60 -9.58 -16.57
C PHE A 56 -15.48 -10.72 -15.55
N LYS A 57 -16.34 -11.71 -15.60
CA LYS A 57 -16.29 -12.91 -14.76
C LYS A 57 -14.99 -13.69 -14.98
N LEU A 58 -14.57 -13.88 -16.23
CA LEU A 58 -13.29 -14.51 -16.57
C LEU A 58 -12.11 -13.71 -15.99
N TYR A 59 -12.14 -12.40 -16.11
CA TYR A 59 -11.10 -11.53 -15.59
C TYR A 59 -11.06 -11.50 -14.04
N ASP A 60 -12.18 -11.19 -13.41
CA ASP A 60 -12.26 -10.94 -11.96
C ASP A 60 -12.13 -12.20 -11.11
N THR A 61 -12.77 -13.29 -11.55
CA THR A 61 -12.83 -14.54 -10.78
C THR A 61 -11.70 -15.51 -11.12
N TYR A 62 -11.30 -15.55 -12.39
CA TYR A 62 -10.33 -16.51 -12.90
C TYR A 62 -9.00 -15.87 -13.33
N GLY A 63 -8.85 -14.53 -13.19
CA GLY A 63 -7.64 -13.82 -13.58
C GLY A 63 -7.30 -13.90 -15.07
N PHE A 64 -8.28 -14.21 -15.93
CA PHE A 64 -8.10 -14.41 -17.36
C PHE A 64 -7.99 -13.05 -18.06
N PRO A 65 -6.88 -12.73 -18.74
CA PRO A 65 -6.68 -11.40 -19.32
C PRO A 65 -7.76 -11.06 -20.34
N ILE A 66 -8.29 -9.83 -20.30
CA ILE A 66 -9.34 -9.39 -21.25
C ILE A 66 -8.87 -9.44 -22.70
N ASP A 67 -7.61 -9.10 -22.95
CA ASP A 67 -7.06 -9.10 -24.30
C ASP A 67 -7.00 -10.52 -24.87
N LEU A 68 -6.66 -11.52 -24.06
CA LEU A 68 -6.71 -12.93 -24.44
C LEU A 68 -8.15 -13.38 -24.70
N THR A 69 -9.11 -12.95 -23.88
CA THR A 69 -10.53 -13.22 -24.10
C THR A 69 -11.00 -12.65 -25.46
N CYS A 70 -10.58 -11.41 -25.78
CA CYS A 70 -10.93 -10.79 -27.06
C CYS A 70 -10.36 -11.55 -28.26
N GLU A 71 -9.06 -11.88 -28.23
CA GLU A 71 -8.40 -12.63 -29.31
C GLU A 71 -9.11 -13.96 -29.56
N MET A 72 -9.39 -14.72 -28.50
CA MET A 72 -10.04 -16.03 -28.61
C MET A 72 -11.50 -15.95 -29.11
N VAL A 73 -12.24 -14.91 -28.69
CA VAL A 73 -13.62 -14.66 -29.15
C VAL A 73 -13.63 -14.23 -30.60
N GLU A 74 -12.68 -13.43 -31.05
CA GLU A 74 -12.51 -12.99 -32.43
C GLU A 74 -12.17 -14.17 -33.38
N GLU A 75 -11.31 -15.10 -32.93
CA GLU A 75 -11.02 -16.35 -33.69
C GLU A 75 -12.27 -17.19 -33.95
N GLU A 76 -13.26 -17.09 -33.06
CA GLU A 76 -14.54 -17.77 -33.18
C GLU A 76 -15.59 -16.96 -33.98
N GLY A 77 -15.19 -15.82 -34.56
CA GLY A 77 -16.03 -14.95 -35.38
C GLY A 77 -17.04 -14.10 -34.59
N MET A 78 -16.82 -13.93 -33.31
CA MET A 78 -17.64 -13.12 -32.42
C MET A 78 -16.88 -11.86 -31.98
N CYS A 79 -17.58 -10.90 -31.35
CA CYS A 79 -16.98 -9.71 -30.73
C CYS A 79 -17.24 -9.71 -29.21
N VAL A 80 -16.40 -9.04 -28.44
CA VAL A 80 -16.61 -8.85 -26.99
C VAL A 80 -17.28 -7.50 -26.74
N ASP A 81 -18.31 -7.47 -25.89
CA ASP A 81 -18.89 -6.21 -25.35
C ASP A 81 -17.91 -5.55 -24.38
N ARG A 82 -16.93 -4.82 -24.93
CA ARG A 82 -15.93 -4.09 -24.15
C ARG A 82 -16.56 -2.98 -23.30
N ASP A 83 -17.57 -2.29 -23.77
CA ASP A 83 -18.25 -1.23 -23.02
C ASP A 83 -18.93 -1.80 -21.76
N GLY A 84 -19.54 -2.98 -21.87
CA GLY A 84 -20.11 -3.72 -20.75
C GLY A 84 -19.04 -4.15 -19.75
N PHE A 85 -17.91 -4.66 -20.23
CA PHE A 85 -16.77 -5.02 -19.40
C PHE A 85 -16.22 -3.81 -18.65
N ASP A 86 -15.96 -2.69 -19.31
CA ASP A 86 -15.39 -1.48 -18.73
C ASP A 86 -16.30 -0.86 -17.67
N ARG A 87 -17.61 -0.90 -17.85
CA ARG A 87 -18.59 -0.49 -16.84
C ARG A 87 -18.48 -1.34 -15.57
N LEU A 88 -18.39 -2.66 -15.69
CA LEU A 88 -18.25 -3.56 -14.56
C LEU A 88 -16.91 -3.38 -13.84
N MET A 89 -15.84 -3.13 -14.58
CA MET A 89 -14.53 -2.76 -14.02
C MET A 89 -14.60 -1.48 -13.18
N GLU A 90 -15.28 -0.45 -13.69
CA GLU A 90 -15.44 0.80 -12.95
C GLU A 90 -16.34 0.61 -11.70
N GLU A 91 -17.42 -0.15 -11.81
CA GLU A 91 -18.25 -0.52 -10.66
C GLU A 91 -17.46 -1.27 -9.58
N GLN A 92 -16.58 -2.18 -9.98
CA GLN A 92 -15.68 -2.88 -9.05
C GLN A 92 -14.73 -1.91 -8.36
N ARG A 93 -14.10 -1.00 -9.11
CA ARG A 93 -13.21 0.04 -8.57
C ARG A 93 -13.95 0.93 -7.56
N VAL A 94 -15.16 1.36 -7.89
CA VAL A 94 -16.01 2.17 -7.00
C VAL A 94 -16.39 1.38 -5.75
N ARG A 95 -16.78 0.10 -5.88
CA ARG A 95 -17.07 -0.78 -4.73
C ARG A 95 -15.84 -0.96 -3.84
N ALA A 96 -14.68 -1.23 -4.43
CA ALA A 96 -13.43 -1.37 -3.69
C ALA A 96 -13.03 -0.06 -2.98
N ARG A 97 -13.26 1.08 -3.62
CA ARG A 97 -13.04 2.41 -2.99
C ARG A 97 -14.00 2.63 -1.82
N LYS A 98 -15.31 2.41 -2.02
CA LYS A 98 -16.33 2.52 -0.96
C LYS A 98 -16.09 1.55 0.19
N ALA A 99 -15.67 0.30 -0.11
CA ALA A 99 -15.32 -0.67 0.91
C ALA A 99 -14.12 -0.20 1.75
N ARG A 100 -13.08 0.37 1.12
CA ARG A 100 -11.96 1.00 1.84
C ARG A 100 -12.39 2.23 2.63
N GLU A 101 -13.30 3.04 2.07
CA GLU A 101 -13.88 4.19 2.76
C GLU A 101 -14.78 3.77 3.93
N ALA A 102 -15.56 2.68 3.79
CA ALA A 102 -16.41 2.14 4.84
C ALA A 102 -15.62 1.41 5.95
N LEU A 103 -14.45 0.86 5.64
CA LEU A 103 -13.50 0.34 6.64
C LEU A 103 -12.89 1.47 7.48
N GLY A 104 -13.23 2.72 7.18
CA GLY A 104 -12.78 3.91 7.88
C GLY A 104 -11.29 4.15 7.76
N ASP A 105 -10.80 5.06 8.57
CA ASP A 105 -9.38 5.38 8.76
C ASP A 105 -8.59 4.21 9.40
N LEU A 106 -9.20 3.02 9.51
CA LEU A 106 -8.63 1.76 10.00
C LEU A 106 -7.53 1.18 9.08
N GLY A 107 -7.25 1.85 7.96
CA GLY A 107 -6.09 1.49 7.15
C GLY A 107 -4.82 1.86 7.87
N TRP A 108 -4.24 0.93 8.57
CA TRP A 108 -2.86 0.77 9.03
C TRP A 108 -2.59 0.76 10.53
N ALA A 109 -3.39 1.37 11.40
CA ALA A 109 -3.06 1.31 12.84
C ALA A 109 -4.22 0.98 13.78
N GLY A 110 -5.46 0.83 13.29
CA GLY A 110 -6.61 0.56 14.18
C GLY A 110 -6.95 1.69 15.15
N VAL A 111 -6.28 2.84 15.04
CA VAL A 111 -6.46 3.99 15.95
C VAL A 111 -7.18 5.11 15.22
N GLU A 112 -8.38 5.45 15.70
CA GLU A 112 -9.09 6.65 15.30
C GLU A 112 -8.53 7.84 16.09
N PHE A 113 -7.95 8.80 15.39
CA PHE A 113 -7.60 10.08 15.99
C PHE A 113 -8.84 10.99 16.00
N GLY A 114 -9.16 11.56 17.15
CA GLY A 114 -10.23 12.53 17.28
C GLY A 114 -10.06 13.75 16.36
N LYS A 115 -11.11 14.53 16.17
CA LYS A 115 -11.10 15.78 15.38
C LYS A 115 -10.20 16.86 15.98
N ASP A 116 -9.81 16.69 17.22
CA ASP A 116 -8.90 17.53 18.01
C ASP A 116 -7.42 17.35 17.64
N VAL A 117 -7.05 16.23 17.01
CA VAL A 117 -5.69 16.03 16.49
C VAL A 117 -5.58 16.67 15.11
N PRO A 118 -4.75 17.72 14.94
CA PRO A 118 -4.64 18.44 13.67
C PRO A 118 -3.97 17.60 12.57
N GLU A 119 -4.14 18.03 11.32
CA GLU A 119 -3.34 17.50 10.20
C GLU A 119 -1.87 17.84 10.40
N THR A 120 -1.00 16.93 10.01
CA THR A 120 0.46 17.14 10.07
C THR A 120 0.91 17.95 8.86
N LYS A 121 1.62 19.06 9.10
CA LYS A 121 2.27 19.82 8.04
C LYS A 121 3.54 19.11 7.57
N PHE A 122 3.57 18.69 6.31
CA PHE A 122 4.75 18.07 5.73
C PHE A 122 5.78 19.13 5.29
N MET A 123 7.00 19.04 5.81
CA MET A 123 8.12 19.95 5.56
C MET A 123 9.26 19.29 4.78
N GLY A 124 9.15 18.00 4.48
CA GLY A 124 10.25 17.18 3.99
C GLY A 124 10.68 17.39 2.54
N TYR A 125 10.04 18.31 1.79
CA TYR A 125 10.55 18.74 0.50
C TYR A 125 11.78 19.66 0.62
N ASP A 126 11.75 20.56 1.60
CA ASP A 126 12.78 21.60 1.76
C ASP A 126 13.66 21.36 2.97
N HIS A 127 13.19 20.55 3.95
CA HIS A 127 13.85 20.37 5.24
C HIS A 127 14.10 18.88 5.53
N THR A 128 15.31 18.57 5.98
CA THR A 128 15.68 17.24 6.51
C THR A 128 15.55 17.17 8.02
N THR A 129 15.31 18.31 8.67
CA THR A 129 15.15 18.46 10.11
C THR A 129 14.10 19.54 10.38
N VAL A 130 13.27 19.31 11.38
CA VAL A 130 12.37 20.29 11.99
C VAL A 130 12.77 20.40 13.46
N GLU A 131 13.22 21.58 13.88
CA GLU A 131 13.81 21.79 15.23
C GLU A 131 12.74 21.79 16.34
N GLU A 132 11.53 22.26 16.04
CA GLU A 132 10.44 22.41 17.01
C GLU A 132 9.14 21.84 16.43
N ALA A 133 9.01 20.50 16.45
CA ALA A 133 7.76 19.81 16.15
C ALA A 133 7.06 19.45 17.47
N LYS A 134 5.75 19.57 17.53
CA LYS A 134 4.96 19.22 18.70
C LYS A 134 4.36 17.84 18.57
N VAL A 135 4.47 17.02 19.62
CA VAL A 135 3.78 15.74 19.73
C VAL A 135 2.29 15.99 20.00
N VAL A 136 1.45 15.70 19.03
CA VAL A 136 0.00 15.94 19.11
C VAL A 136 -0.82 14.67 19.41
N ALA A 137 -0.23 13.49 19.21
CA ALA A 137 -0.80 12.23 19.67
C ALA A 137 0.29 11.18 19.89
N LEU A 138 0.07 10.32 20.86
CA LEU A 138 0.85 9.12 21.17
C LEU A 138 -0.07 7.91 21.22
N VAL A 139 0.38 6.78 20.64
CA VAL A 139 -0.41 5.54 20.64
C VAL A 139 0.51 4.38 21.00
N VAL A 140 0.07 3.57 21.96
CA VAL A 140 0.72 2.34 22.42
C VAL A 140 -0.33 1.24 22.41
N GLU A 141 -0.01 0.07 21.80
CA GLU A 141 -0.93 -1.08 21.73
C GLU A 141 -2.34 -0.73 21.22
N ASN A 142 -2.43 0.20 20.24
CA ASN A 142 -3.66 0.74 19.64
C ASN A 142 -4.52 1.63 20.56
N GLU A 143 -4.01 2.04 21.71
CA GLU A 143 -4.67 2.98 22.62
C GLU A 143 -3.90 4.31 22.70
N GLN A 144 -4.62 5.41 22.85
CA GLN A 144 -3.99 6.71 23.07
C GLN A 144 -3.29 6.73 24.43
N ALA A 145 -2.06 7.24 24.44
CA ALA A 145 -1.22 7.32 25.62
C ALA A 145 -0.81 8.77 25.91
N GLU A 146 -0.56 9.11 27.16
CA GLU A 146 -0.01 10.40 27.55
C GLU A 146 1.52 10.41 27.58
N GLU A 147 2.13 9.24 27.76
CA GLU A 147 3.59 9.08 27.78
C GLU A 147 4.02 7.68 27.27
N VAL A 148 5.25 7.60 26.77
CA VAL A 148 5.86 6.36 26.27
C VAL A 148 7.20 6.16 26.94
N MET A 149 7.37 4.99 27.58
CA MET A 149 8.56 4.59 28.30
C MET A 149 9.66 4.05 27.39
N PRO A 150 10.93 4.04 27.83
CA PRO A 150 12.03 3.42 27.10
C PRO A 150 11.77 1.94 26.77
N GLY A 151 12.08 1.54 25.55
CA GLY A 151 11.90 0.17 25.05
C GLY A 151 10.49 -0.15 24.53
N VAL A 152 9.53 0.76 24.71
CA VAL A 152 8.15 0.57 24.24
C VAL A 152 8.03 1.05 22.80
N GLU A 153 7.38 0.23 21.95
CA GLU A 153 6.99 0.59 20.61
C GLU A 153 5.73 1.47 20.64
N ALA A 154 5.73 2.51 19.83
CA ALA A 154 4.62 3.46 19.77
C ALA A 154 4.46 4.08 18.39
N ILE A 155 3.34 4.76 18.21
CA ILE A 155 3.09 5.66 17.09
C ILE A 155 3.08 7.08 17.62
N VAL A 156 3.85 7.95 16.99
CA VAL A 156 3.94 9.38 17.32
C VAL A 156 3.36 10.18 16.17
N VAL A 157 2.41 11.06 16.46
CA VAL A 157 1.89 12.05 15.50
C VAL A 157 2.40 13.42 15.88
N LEU A 158 2.93 14.14 14.89
CA LEU A 158 3.48 15.49 15.04
C LEU A 158 2.58 16.52 14.32
N ASP A 159 2.58 17.75 14.78
CA ASP A 159 1.97 18.90 14.10
C ASP A 159 2.67 19.22 12.76
N GLN A 160 3.98 18.99 12.67
CA GLN A 160 4.79 19.15 11.48
C GLN A 160 5.92 18.12 11.42
N THR A 161 6.30 17.69 10.22
CA THR A 161 7.30 16.62 10.05
C THR A 161 8.16 16.78 8.80
N PRO A 162 9.47 16.45 8.86
CA PRO A 162 10.33 16.32 7.68
C PRO A 162 10.27 14.91 7.08
N PHE A 163 9.63 13.94 7.76
CA PHE A 163 9.60 12.54 7.38
C PHE A 163 8.61 12.30 6.22
N TYR A 164 9.09 11.71 5.12
CA TYR A 164 8.25 11.23 4.04
C TYR A 164 7.54 9.95 4.46
N ALA A 165 6.23 9.93 4.34
CA ALA A 165 5.44 8.72 4.55
C ALA A 165 5.49 7.83 3.30
N GLU A 166 5.39 6.52 3.49
CA GLU A 166 5.33 5.58 2.38
C GLU A 166 4.15 5.89 1.46
N MET A 167 4.44 6.26 0.22
CA MET A 167 3.44 6.53 -0.82
C MET A 167 4.08 6.56 -2.21
N GLY A 168 3.27 6.30 -3.24
CA GLY A 168 3.70 6.39 -4.62
C GLY A 168 4.85 5.44 -5.00
N GLY A 169 5.02 4.33 -4.27
CA GLY A 169 6.10 3.37 -4.48
C GLY A 169 7.43 3.75 -3.80
N GLN A 170 7.51 4.91 -3.16
CA GLN A 170 8.67 5.29 -2.36
C GLN A 170 8.48 4.86 -0.90
N VAL A 171 9.45 4.15 -0.34
CA VAL A 171 9.46 3.74 1.07
C VAL A 171 9.63 4.93 2.01
N ALA A 172 9.13 4.78 3.24
CA ALA A 172 9.20 5.80 4.27
C ALA A 172 10.62 6.14 4.72
N ASP A 173 10.78 7.34 5.28
CA ASP A 173 12.00 7.74 5.95
C ASP A 173 12.15 7.07 7.31
N HIS A 174 13.41 6.90 7.70
CA HIS A 174 13.83 6.60 9.06
C HIS A 174 14.52 7.81 9.68
N GLY A 175 14.66 7.82 11.00
CA GLY A 175 15.35 8.88 11.71
C GLY A 175 15.02 8.91 13.19
N THR A 176 15.07 10.09 13.80
CA THR A 176 14.90 10.26 15.24
C THR A 176 14.03 11.46 15.59
N LEU A 177 13.27 11.33 16.67
CA LEU A 177 12.64 12.43 17.38
C LEU A 177 13.35 12.58 18.72
N THR A 178 13.86 13.78 19.01
CA THR A 178 14.64 14.04 20.23
C THR A 178 14.04 15.21 20.99
N THR A 179 13.74 15.03 22.28
CA THR A 179 13.29 16.12 23.16
C THR A 179 14.46 16.88 23.73
N LEU A 180 14.23 18.10 24.20
CA LEU A 180 15.22 18.88 24.96
C LEU A 180 15.65 18.18 26.26
N ASN A 181 14.80 17.37 26.86
CA ASN A 181 15.07 16.62 28.09
C ASN A 181 15.81 15.29 27.83
N GLY A 182 16.24 15.04 26.59
CA GLY A 182 17.06 13.88 26.22
C GLY A 182 16.27 12.58 25.94
N ALA A 183 14.94 12.63 25.80
CA ALA A 183 14.22 11.49 25.29
C ALA A 183 14.50 11.33 23.79
N VAL A 184 14.69 10.08 23.35
CA VAL A 184 14.96 9.72 21.96
C VAL A 184 13.97 8.66 21.52
N PHE A 185 13.24 8.94 20.44
CA PHE A 185 12.38 8.01 19.74
C PHE A 185 12.98 7.71 18.38
N GLU A 186 13.25 6.45 18.10
CA GLU A 186 13.78 5.97 16.82
C GLU A 186 12.62 5.65 15.88
N VAL A 187 12.53 6.39 14.76
CA VAL A 187 11.50 6.20 13.73
C VAL A 187 11.99 5.16 12.73
N THR A 188 11.22 4.10 12.57
CA THR A 188 11.51 2.98 11.66
C THR A 188 10.56 2.88 10.47
N ASP A 189 9.41 3.55 10.53
CA ASP A 189 8.44 3.65 9.44
C ASP A 189 7.56 4.90 9.60
N VAL A 190 7.01 5.39 8.51
CA VAL A 190 6.05 6.52 8.51
C VAL A 190 4.94 6.26 7.52
N GLN A 191 3.70 6.35 8.01
CA GLN A 191 2.50 6.18 7.20
C GLN A 191 1.64 7.44 7.29
N LYS A 192 0.92 7.76 6.21
CA LYS A 192 -0.03 8.89 6.20
C LYS A 192 -1.45 8.36 6.14
N ASN A 193 -2.29 8.75 7.07
CA ASN A 193 -3.70 8.41 7.04
C ASN A 193 -4.51 9.35 6.13
N LYS A 194 -5.78 9.01 5.89
CA LYS A 194 -6.70 9.83 5.08
C LYS A 194 -6.99 11.21 5.69
N GLY A 195 -6.89 11.32 7.01
CA GLY A 195 -7.04 12.57 7.74
C GLY A 195 -5.80 13.47 7.73
N GLY A 196 -4.82 13.20 6.86
CA GLY A 196 -3.64 14.04 6.69
C GLY A 196 -2.60 13.94 7.82
N LYS A 197 -2.76 12.98 8.75
CA LYS A 197 -1.84 12.78 9.87
C LYS A 197 -0.71 11.84 9.48
N TYR A 198 0.52 12.22 9.82
CA TYR A 198 1.71 11.39 9.61
C TYR A 198 2.00 10.62 10.89
N MET A 199 1.88 9.31 10.81
CA MET A 199 2.08 8.37 11.92
C MET A 199 3.52 7.85 11.86
N HIS A 200 4.34 8.23 12.83
CA HIS A 200 5.72 7.81 12.94
C HIS A 200 5.77 6.57 13.83
N TYR A 201 6.08 5.42 13.26
CA TYR A 201 6.23 4.14 13.95
C TYR A 201 7.66 3.98 14.44
N GLY A 202 7.83 3.47 15.63
CA GLY A 202 9.15 3.25 16.20
C GLY A 202 9.09 2.96 17.68
N LYS A 203 10.21 3.19 18.37
CA LYS A 203 10.29 2.98 19.82
C LYS A 203 11.10 4.05 20.53
N VAL A 204 10.79 4.28 21.80
CA VAL A 204 11.62 5.11 22.68
C VAL A 204 12.87 4.32 23.05
N THR A 205 14.05 4.84 22.68
CA THR A 205 15.34 4.22 22.99
C THR A 205 15.95 4.80 24.25
N GLN A 206 15.59 6.05 24.61
CA GLN A 206 16.09 6.74 25.78
C GLN A 206 15.06 7.73 26.32
N GLY A 207 15.00 7.89 27.65
CA GLY A 207 14.11 8.85 28.32
C GLY A 207 12.62 8.48 28.18
N VAL A 208 11.74 9.41 28.47
CA VAL A 208 10.28 9.26 28.38
C VAL A 208 9.76 10.33 27.42
N LEU A 209 9.01 9.91 26.41
CA LEU A 209 8.35 10.82 25.47
C LEU A 209 6.92 11.06 25.93
N LYS A 210 6.49 12.32 25.98
CA LYS A 210 5.17 12.72 26.47
C LYS A 210 4.34 13.43 25.40
N LEU A 211 3.04 13.33 25.56
CA LEU A 211 2.10 14.14 24.80
C LEU A 211 2.38 15.63 25.05
N ASN A 212 2.33 16.44 24.00
CA ASN A 212 2.67 17.86 23.97
C ASN A 212 4.17 18.19 24.12
N ASP A 213 5.07 17.21 24.19
CA ASP A 213 6.49 17.48 24.11
C ASP A 213 6.86 18.17 22.78
N THR A 214 7.85 19.06 22.86
CA THR A 214 8.51 19.59 21.67
C THR A 214 9.71 18.73 21.35
N VAL A 215 9.78 18.28 20.08
CA VAL A 215 10.84 17.41 19.60
C VAL A 215 11.56 18.03 18.40
N LYS A 216 12.84 17.76 18.31
CA LYS A 216 13.60 17.88 17.08
C LYS A 216 13.38 16.62 16.26
N ALA A 217 12.79 16.75 15.09
CA ALA A 217 12.51 15.67 14.16
C ALA A 217 13.57 15.68 13.06
N SER A 218 14.37 14.62 12.94
CA SER A 218 15.48 14.53 11.98
C SER A 218 15.45 13.21 11.23
N ILE A 219 15.48 13.28 9.90
CA ILE A 219 15.55 12.09 9.04
C ILE A 219 16.97 11.58 8.85
N ASP A 220 17.13 10.30 8.50
CA ASP A 220 18.38 9.76 7.95
C ASP A 220 18.58 10.26 6.52
N VAL A 221 19.38 11.30 6.37
CA VAL A 221 19.66 11.97 5.09
C VAL A 221 20.37 11.02 4.11
N ALA A 222 21.24 10.13 4.60
CA ALA A 222 21.97 9.21 3.74
C ALA A 222 21.00 8.17 3.13
N ARG A 223 20.09 7.63 3.94
CA ARG A 223 19.02 6.75 3.52
C ARG A 223 18.07 7.45 2.53
N ARG A 224 17.58 8.65 2.82
CA ARG A 224 16.72 9.44 1.93
C ARG A 224 17.37 9.62 0.56
N LYS A 225 18.64 10.01 0.50
CA LYS A 225 19.38 10.19 -0.76
C LYS A 225 19.55 8.88 -1.52
N ALA A 226 19.71 7.74 -0.84
CA ALA A 226 19.77 6.42 -1.49
C ALA A 226 18.43 6.05 -2.11
N ILE A 227 17.33 6.24 -1.39
CA ILE A 227 15.96 5.99 -1.87
C ILE A 227 15.64 6.87 -3.08
N MET A 228 15.92 8.17 -3.03
CA MET A 228 15.68 9.09 -4.15
C MET A 228 16.41 8.65 -5.42
N ARG A 229 17.66 8.16 -5.31
CA ARG A 229 18.42 7.64 -6.48
C ARG A 229 17.86 6.35 -7.04
N ALA A 230 17.18 5.55 -6.22
CA ALA A 230 16.59 4.29 -6.66
C ALA A 230 15.18 4.46 -7.21
N HIS A 231 14.50 5.56 -6.85
CA HIS A 231 13.12 5.84 -7.25
C HIS A 231 13.01 6.60 -8.59
N SER A 232 14.06 7.28 -9.03
CA SER A 232 14.12 8.08 -10.27
C SER A 232 14.48 7.26 -11.51
#